data_ac161869d10d2051f6356aef682feb05
#
_entry.id   ac161869d10d2051f6356aef682feb05
#
_cell.length_a   1.000
_cell.length_b   1.000
_cell.length_c   1.000
_cell.angle_alpha   90.00
_cell.angle_beta   90.00
_cell.angle_gamma   90.00
#
_symmetry.space_group_name_H-M   'P 1'
#
loop_
_entity.id
_entity.type
_entity.pdbx_description
1 polymer ?
#
loop_
_entity_poly.entity_id
_entity_poly.type
_entity_poly.pdbx_seq_one_letter_code
_entity_poly.pdbx_strand_id
1 'polypeptide(L)'
;MVSCSVGRSAYYPENVSISSRIKTISNGASNGGTGSKIRLMQSFSLKGIHYLRDTTPLRKFQKEVTSTSHPYKYDYTFIEPSYGDVINNTYLRGTSQHPLDNVVCGEWLIKYVYESIRKSPIWNDSLLIVTWDEHGGFYDHQHPGGTVAPGDNSTTSHLNKYGFTFTQLGVRVPAIIVSALIPQNLIDHRIYDHSSVPGTVETIFSLSAITHRDAQANNIANLITLSSPRSTPQTLPAPSTAGAQCPFPNPAAAALAAPEAAVGLVSRPLEPPNEGNVPGFLNIAQRVDRELTPPQLHAALTVKHRLSLTTRANAAAYLEEVRQKARAAEAAQP
;
A
#
# COMPACT_ATOMS: atom_id res chain seq x y z
N MET A 1 9.23 -4.73 -1.97
CA MET A 1 7.77 -4.43 -1.92
C MET A 1 7.53 -3.10 -2.62
N VAL A 2 6.61 -3.03 -3.57
CA VAL A 2 6.31 -1.79 -4.29
C VAL A 2 5.13 -1.09 -3.63
N SER A 3 5.32 0.16 -3.24
CA SER A 3 4.25 1.03 -2.73
C SER A 3 3.98 2.14 -3.74
N CYS A 4 2.74 2.37 -4.08
CA CYS A 4 2.31 3.46 -4.95
C CYS A 4 1.44 4.43 -4.17
N SER A 5 1.83 5.68 -4.11
CA SER A 5 1.04 6.75 -3.50
C SER A 5 0.60 7.74 -4.55
N VAL A 6 -0.66 8.12 -4.54
CA VAL A 6 -1.22 9.13 -5.42
C VAL A 6 -1.74 10.28 -4.56
N GLY A 7 -1.14 11.44 -4.69
CA GLY A 7 -1.61 12.67 -4.06
C GLY A 7 -2.21 13.61 -5.10
N ARG A 8 -3.26 14.30 -4.75
CA ARG A 8 -3.78 15.43 -5.53
C ARG A 8 -3.08 16.71 -5.10
N SER A 9 -2.39 17.33 -6.01
CA SER A 9 -1.97 18.73 -5.91
C SER A 9 -3.07 19.59 -6.55
N ALA A 10 -4.15 19.83 -5.82
CA ALA A 10 -5.14 20.79 -6.29
C ALA A 10 -4.68 22.20 -5.91
N TYR A 11 -4.53 23.05 -6.90
CA TYR A 11 -4.52 24.51 -6.70
C TYR A 11 -5.94 24.89 -6.22
N TYR A 12 -6.15 24.96 -4.92
CA TYR A 12 -7.44 25.35 -4.35
C TYR A 12 -7.49 26.86 -4.21
N PRO A 13 -8.60 27.50 -4.60
CA PRO A 13 -8.86 28.87 -4.18
C PRO A 13 -8.95 28.95 -2.65
N GLU A 14 -8.49 30.04 -2.07
CA GLU A 14 -8.10 30.30 -0.68
C GLU A 14 -9.12 30.01 0.44
N ASN A 15 -10.23 29.32 0.23
CA ASN A 15 -11.32 29.26 1.22
C ASN A 15 -11.84 27.87 1.61
N VAL A 16 -11.10 26.78 1.38
CA VAL A 16 -11.52 25.47 1.89
C VAL A 16 -10.48 24.93 2.86
N SER A 17 -10.77 25.00 4.14
CA SER A 17 -9.93 24.44 5.19
C SER A 17 -9.83 22.92 5.07
N ILE A 18 -8.68 22.44 4.57
CA ILE A 18 -8.33 21.02 4.45
C ILE A 18 -8.15 20.37 5.83
N SER A 19 -7.86 21.18 6.86
CA SER A 19 -7.66 20.70 8.24
C SER A 19 -8.86 19.93 8.81
N SER A 20 -10.08 20.22 8.33
CA SER A 20 -11.28 19.50 8.77
C SER A 20 -11.40 18.10 8.13
N ARG A 21 -10.73 17.86 7.01
CA ARG A 21 -10.85 16.63 6.24
C ARG A 21 -9.92 15.52 6.72
N ILE A 22 -8.78 15.84 7.30
CA ILE A 22 -7.76 14.90 7.75
C ILE A 22 -7.79 14.63 9.25
N LYS A 23 -8.43 15.46 10.06
CA LYS A 23 -8.63 15.23 11.50
C LYS A 23 -9.28 13.88 11.84
N THR A 24 -9.92 13.22 10.86
CA THR A 24 -10.54 11.92 11.06
C THR A 24 -9.52 10.76 11.08
N ILE A 25 -8.27 10.98 10.66
CA ILE A 25 -7.22 9.95 10.65
C ILE A 25 -6.53 9.85 12.00
N SER A 26 -6.34 10.97 12.71
CA SER A 26 -5.60 11.01 13.97
C SER A 26 -6.45 10.66 15.20
N ASN A 27 -7.75 10.81 15.12
CA ASN A 27 -8.66 10.58 16.25
C ASN A 27 -9.61 9.43 15.92
N GLY A 28 -9.19 8.21 16.20
CA GLY A 28 -10.01 7.01 16.00
C GLY A 28 -11.47 7.23 16.35
N ALA A 29 -12.30 7.14 15.32
CA ALA A 29 -13.73 6.91 15.33
C ALA A 29 -14.55 7.60 16.42
N SER A 30 -15.12 8.75 16.12
CA SER A 30 -16.49 9.04 16.52
C SER A 30 -17.05 10.20 15.69
N ASN A 31 -18.22 9.95 15.15
CA ASN A 31 -19.22 10.87 14.59
C ASN A 31 -19.08 11.32 13.13
N GLY A 32 -20.06 10.88 12.38
CA GLY A 32 -20.56 11.23 11.07
C GLY A 32 -20.28 12.63 10.54
N GLY A 33 -19.07 12.91 10.12
CA GLY A 33 -18.70 14.10 9.40
C GLY A 33 -18.14 13.70 8.02
N THR A 34 -18.41 14.53 7.02
CA THR A 34 -17.88 14.43 5.66
C THR A 34 -16.35 14.64 5.65
N GLY A 35 -15.60 13.73 6.29
CA GLY A 35 -14.14 13.77 6.32
C GLY A 35 -13.52 13.31 5.01
N SER A 36 -12.30 13.75 4.72
CA SER A 36 -11.49 13.23 3.62
C SER A 36 -11.36 11.72 3.74
N LYS A 37 -11.66 11.03 2.68
CA LYS A 37 -11.57 9.57 2.61
C LYS A 37 -10.21 9.20 2.08
N ILE A 38 -9.35 8.69 2.96
CA ILE A 38 -8.17 7.98 2.54
C ILE A 38 -8.61 6.65 1.98
N ARG A 39 -8.08 6.33 0.80
CA ARG A 39 -8.26 5.04 0.20
C ARG A 39 -7.00 4.23 0.30
N LEU A 40 -7.10 3.09 0.96
CA LEU A 40 -6.05 2.11 1.03
C LEU A 40 -6.40 0.95 0.11
N MET A 41 -5.54 0.70 -0.84
CA MET A 41 -5.69 -0.42 -1.76
C MET A 41 -4.87 -1.58 -1.23
N GLN A 42 -5.56 -2.61 -0.75
CA GLN A 42 -4.96 -3.84 -0.23
C GLN A 42 -4.06 -3.66 1.02
N SER A 43 -4.10 -2.51 1.68
CA SER A 43 -3.37 -2.32 2.93
C SER A 43 -4.14 -2.87 4.12
N PHE A 44 -3.49 -3.75 4.86
CA PHE A 44 -4.09 -4.45 5.98
C PHE A 44 -3.43 -4.11 7.32
N SER A 45 -2.27 -3.48 7.27
CA SER A 45 -1.40 -3.35 8.45
C SER A 45 -1.68 -2.12 9.31
N LEU A 46 -2.47 -1.17 8.83
CA LEU A 46 -2.62 0.12 9.51
C LEU A 46 -3.61 0.04 10.68
N LYS A 47 -3.10 0.39 11.87
CA LYS A 47 -3.91 0.45 13.08
C LYS A 47 -5.00 1.53 12.97
N GLY A 48 -6.23 1.17 13.36
CA GLY A 48 -7.38 2.10 13.32
C GLY A 48 -8.11 2.17 11.99
N ILE A 49 -7.67 1.42 10.96
CA ILE A 49 -8.35 1.36 9.67
C ILE A 49 -9.28 0.15 9.64
N HIS A 50 -10.51 0.37 9.25
CA HIS A 50 -11.50 -0.68 9.08
C HIS A 50 -11.43 -1.26 7.67
N TYR A 51 -11.28 -2.58 7.56
CA TYR A 51 -11.10 -3.25 6.29
C TYR A 51 -12.21 -2.94 5.27
N LEU A 52 -13.47 -3.15 5.62
CA LEU A 52 -14.60 -2.94 4.69
C LEU A 52 -14.88 -1.48 4.38
N ARG A 53 -14.61 -0.59 5.32
CA ARG A 53 -14.94 0.84 5.16
C ARG A 53 -13.83 1.59 4.44
N ASP A 54 -12.58 1.30 4.78
CA ASP A 54 -11.43 2.15 4.45
C ASP A 54 -10.51 1.52 3.40
N THR A 55 -10.69 0.23 3.07
CA THR A 55 -9.93 -0.45 2.02
C THR A 55 -10.80 -0.78 0.80
N THR A 56 -10.17 -0.90 -0.35
CA THR A 56 -10.88 -1.26 -1.58
C THR A 56 -9.99 -2.14 -2.45
N PRO A 57 -10.55 -3.20 -3.04
CA PRO A 57 -9.82 -4.03 -3.96
C PRO A 57 -9.29 -3.24 -5.16
N LEU A 58 -8.06 -3.52 -5.56
CA LEU A 58 -7.40 -2.84 -6.68
C LEU A 58 -8.21 -2.92 -7.99
N ARG A 59 -8.99 -3.99 -8.19
CA ARG A 59 -9.89 -4.13 -9.36
C ARG A 59 -10.92 -3.00 -9.51
N LYS A 60 -11.27 -2.31 -8.41
CA LYS A 60 -12.18 -1.16 -8.44
C LYS A 60 -11.45 0.16 -8.75
N PHE A 61 -10.14 0.22 -8.53
CA PHE A 61 -9.36 1.46 -8.66
C PHE A 61 -9.51 2.10 -10.03
N GLN A 62 -9.25 1.35 -11.10
CA GLN A 62 -9.34 1.89 -12.46
C GLN A 62 -10.73 2.46 -12.76
N LYS A 63 -11.78 1.71 -12.42
CA LYS A 63 -13.17 2.15 -12.64
C LYS A 63 -13.48 3.46 -11.92
N GLU A 64 -12.98 3.59 -10.70
CA GLU A 64 -13.27 4.76 -9.87
C GLU A 64 -12.45 5.98 -10.25
N VAL A 65 -11.14 5.79 -10.52
CA VAL A 65 -10.26 6.91 -10.87
C VAL A 65 -10.54 7.46 -12.27
N THR A 66 -11.03 6.62 -13.20
CA THR A 66 -11.37 7.03 -14.58
C THR A 66 -12.82 7.48 -14.75
N SER A 67 -13.63 7.42 -13.70
CA SER A 67 -15.03 7.82 -13.77
C SER A 67 -15.17 9.32 -14.03
N THR A 68 -15.99 9.67 -15.04
CA THR A 68 -16.36 11.07 -15.33
C THR A 68 -17.68 11.46 -14.70
N SER A 69 -18.54 10.48 -14.41
CA SER A 69 -19.85 10.71 -13.75
C SER A 69 -19.77 10.79 -12.24
N HIS A 70 -18.75 10.17 -11.64
CA HIS A 70 -18.50 10.16 -10.20
C HIS A 70 -17.05 10.56 -9.97
N PRO A 71 -16.76 11.84 -9.66
CA PRO A 71 -15.41 12.32 -9.43
C PRO A 71 -14.67 11.52 -8.35
N TYR A 72 -13.41 11.24 -8.59
CA TYR A 72 -12.57 10.55 -7.62
C TYR A 72 -12.46 11.39 -6.33
N LYS A 73 -12.85 10.80 -5.20
CA LYS A 73 -13.09 11.54 -3.94
C LYS A 73 -11.88 11.61 -3.00
N TYR A 74 -10.82 10.86 -3.32
CA TYR A 74 -9.71 10.66 -2.39
C TYR A 74 -8.57 11.59 -2.72
N ASP A 75 -8.08 12.29 -1.72
CA ASP A 75 -6.94 13.20 -1.81
C ASP A 75 -5.61 12.43 -1.73
N TYR A 76 -5.60 11.33 -0.98
CA TYR A 76 -4.47 10.41 -0.87
C TYR A 76 -4.92 8.98 -1.08
N THR A 77 -4.16 8.22 -1.88
CA THR A 77 -4.40 6.80 -2.14
C THR A 77 -3.11 6.04 -1.94
N PHE A 78 -3.11 5.07 -1.05
CA PHE A 78 -2.02 4.12 -0.87
C PHE A 78 -2.37 2.81 -1.59
N ILE A 79 -1.48 2.33 -2.44
CA ILE A 79 -1.66 1.09 -3.19
C ILE A 79 -0.60 0.10 -2.74
N GLU A 80 -1.04 -0.97 -2.11
CA GLU A 80 -0.20 -2.07 -1.67
C GLU A 80 -0.27 -3.20 -2.70
N PRO A 81 0.85 -3.86 -3.04
CA PRO A 81 0.86 -4.97 -3.98
C PRO A 81 0.26 -6.24 -3.38
N SER A 82 0.01 -7.24 -4.21
CA SER A 82 -0.23 -8.61 -3.76
C SER A 82 1.09 -9.27 -3.39
N TYR A 83 1.11 -9.94 -2.25
CA TYR A 83 2.30 -10.64 -1.75
C TYR A 83 2.42 -12.08 -2.26
N GLY A 84 1.46 -12.57 -3.03
CA GLY A 84 1.49 -13.93 -3.57
C GLY A 84 1.42 -15.03 -2.50
N ASP A 85 2.18 -16.09 -2.68
CA ASP A 85 2.19 -17.25 -1.79
C ASP A 85 3.06 -17.02 -0.55
N VAL A 86 2.52 -16.29 0.40
CA VAL A 86 3.18 -16.02 1.69
C VAL A 86 3.17 -17.23 2.63
N ILE A 87 2.24 -18.16 2.45
CA ILE A 87 2.10 -19.34 3.32
C ILE A 87 3.32 -20.26 3.18
N ASN A 88 3.79 -20.45 1.96
CA ASN A 88 4.98 -21.24 1.67
C ASN A 88 6.27 -20.40 1.69
N ASN A 89 6.17 -19.11 1.99
CA ASN A 89 7.30 -18.18 1.97
C ASN A 89 8.02 -18.13 0.61
N THR A 90 7.28 -18.33 -0.48
CA THR A 90 7.81 -18.28 -1.85
C THR A 90 7.51 -16.96 -2.55
N TYR A 91 6.46 -16.27 -2.11
CA TYR A 91 5.94 -15.03 -2.70
C TYR A 91 5.51 -15.15 -4.17
N LEU A 92 5.48 -16.37 -4.71
CA LEU A 92 5.13 -16.63 -6.11
C LEU A 92 3.75 -16.08 -6.47
N ARG A 93 3.63 -15.58 -7.69
CA ARG A 93 2.43 -14.94 -8.24
C ARG A 93 2.01 -13.65 -7.52
N GLY A 94 2.92 -13.04 -6.79
CA GLY A 94 2.74 -11.72 -6.23
C GLY A 94 2.94 -10.60 -7.27
N THR A 95 2.73 -9.37 -6.83
CA THR A 95 3.08 -8.15 -7.58
C THR A 95 3.99 -7.26 -6.76
N SER A 96 4.54 -7.79 -5.68
CA SER A 96 5.34 -7.04 -4.70
C SER A 96 6.80 -6.83 -5.11
N GLN A 97 7.26 -7.54 -6.14
CA GLN A 97 8.68 -7.60 -6.52
C GLN A 97 9.58 -8.15 -5.40
N HIS A 98 9.01 -9.00 -4.54
CA HIS A 98 9.81 -9.72 -3.55
C HIS A 98 10.90 -10.55 -4.27
N PRO A 99 12.15 -10.59 -3.76
CA PRO A 99 13.29 -11.22 -4.45
C PRO A 99 13.11 -12.71 -4.78
N LEU A 100 12.25 -13.41 -4.06
CA LEU A 100 11.94 -14.82 -4.31
C LEU A 100 10.91 -15.02 -5.44
N ASP A 101 10.29 -13.95 -5.93
CA ASP A 101 9.31 -14.00 -7.01
C ASP A 101 9.80 -13.27 -8.26
N ASN A 102 9.00 -13.33 -9.32
CA ASN A 102 9.27 -12.64 -10.56
C ASN A 102 8.91 -11.14 -10.46
N VAL A 103 9.91 -10.28 -10.61
CA VAL A 103 9.73 -8.81 -10.54
C VAL A 103 8.83 -8.23 -11.63
N VAL A 104 8.65 -8.94 -12.74
CA VAL A 104 7.84 -8.50 -13.89
C VAL A 104 6.37 -8.28 -13.51
N CYS A 105 5.86 -9.07 -12.56
CA CYS A 105 4.47 -8.89 -12.12
C CYS A 105 4.26 -7.56 -11.38
N GLY A 106 5.27 -7.06 -10.67
CA GLY A 106 5.24 -5.71 -10.10
C GLY A 106 5.31 -4.61 -11.16
N GLU A 107 6.06 -4.82 -12.26
CA GLU A 107 6.06 -3.89 -13.39
C GLU A 107 4.67 -3.76 -14.03
N TRP A 108 3.92 -4.87 -14.13
CA TRP A 108 2.52 -4.83 -14.56
C TRP A 108 1.64 -4.03 -13.61
N LEU A 109 1.85 -4.11 -12.30
CA LEU A 109 1.15 -3.29 -11.32
C LEU A 109 1.43 -1.80 -11.54
N ILE A 110 2.71 -1.43 -11.69
CA ILE A 110 3.12 -0.05 -11.95
C ILE A 110 2.47 0.48 -13.23
N LYS A 111 2.54 -0.30 -14.32
CA LYS A 111 1.90 0.04 -15.60
C LYS A 111 0.39 0.25 -15.44
N TYR A 112 -0.30 -0.65 -14.76
CA TYR A 112 -1.74 -0.56 -14.53
C TYR A 112 -2.12 0.69 -13.76
N VAL A 113 -1.40 0.99 -12.68
CA VAL A 113 -1.66 2.17 -11.85
C VAL A 113 -1.41 3.45 -12.64
N TYR A 114 -0.24 3.55 -13.28
CA TYR A 114 0.10 4.71 -14.11
C TYR A 114 -0.96 4.97 -15.18
N GLU A 115 -1.30 3.97 -16.00
CA GLU A 115 -2.25 4.12 -17.10
C GLU A 115 -3.67 4.41 -16.62
N SER A 116 -4.05 3.90 -15.45
CA SER A 116 -5.35 4.22 -14.84
C SER A 116 -5.43 5.70 -14.46
N ILE A 117 -4.38 6.22 -13.80
CA ILE A 117 -4.33 7.63 -13.44
C ILE A 117 -4.15 8.51 -14.69
N ARG A 118 -3.32 8.09 -15.64
CA ARG A 118 -3.05 8.82 -16.87
C ARG A 118 -4.30 9.04 -17.72
N LYS A 119 -5.23 8.10 -17.71
CA LYS A 119 -6.52 8.16 -18.41
C LYS A 119 -7.62 8.86 -17.60
N SER A 120 -7.33 9.26 -16.39
CA SER A 120 -8.32 9.83 -15.47
C SER A 120 -8.41 11.35 -15.58
N PRO A 121 -9.55 11.93 -15.17
CA PRO A 121 -9.70 13.39 -15.09
C PRO A 121 -8.73 14.06 -14.11
N ILE A 122 -8.16 13.30 -13.14
CA ILE A 122 -7.28 13.83 -12.11
C ILE A 122 -5.79 13.83 -12.49
N TRP A 123 -5.43 13.41 -13.71
CA TRP A 123 -4.04 13.25 -14.11
C TRP A 123 -3.18 14.50 -13.88
N ASN A 124 -3.68 15.66 -14.29
CA ASN A 124 -2.93 16.90 -14.21
C ASN A 124 -2.70 17.39 -12.77
N ASP A 125 -3.49 16.88 -11.82
CA ASP A 125 -3.43 17.20 -10.39
C ASP A 125 -2.83 16.07 -9.57
N SER A 126 -2.24 15.06 -10.22
CA SER A 126 -1.76 13.86 -9.55
C SER A 126 -0.24 13.85 -9.39
N LEU A 127 0.20 13.37 -8.24
CA LEU A 127 1.57 12.99 -7.94
C LEU A 127 1.58 11.49 -7.63
N LEU A 128 2.19 10.69 -8.51
CA LEU A 128 2.38 9.26 -8.29
C LEU A 128 3.80 9.01 -7.78
N ILE A 129 3.90 8.35 -6.64
CA ILE A 129 5.17 7.92 -6.05
C ILE A 129 5.20 6.39 -6.09
N VAL A 130 6.24 5.83 -6.71
CA VAL A 130 6.53 4.40 -6.73
C VAL A 130 7.84 4.20 -6.00
N THR A 131 7.83 3.40 -4.93
CA THR A 131 9.03 3.11 -4.14
C THR A 131 8.92 1.74 -3.49
N TRP A 132 9.99 1.29 -2.88
CA TRP A 132 10.11 0.00 -2.20
C TRP A 132 10.29 0.23 -0.71
N ASP A 133 9.75 -0.66 0.12
CA ASP A 133 9.83 -0.58 1.58
C ASP A 133 11.23 -0.90 2.11
N GLU A 134 11.93 -1.84 1.44
CA GLU A 134 13.30 -2.21 1.77
C GLU A 134 13.99 -2.84 0.55
N HIS A 135 15.26 -3.16 0.67
CA HIS A 135 16.12 -3.51 -0.47
C HIS A 135 16.02 -4.98 -0.93
N GLY A 136 15.28 -5.84 -0.23
CA GLY A 136 15.11 -7.25 -0.60
C GLY A 136 16.38 -8.09 -0.62
N GLY A 137 17.46 -7.63 0.01
CA GLY A 137 18.77 -8.26 -0.08
C GLY A 137 19.63 -7.77 -1.26
N PHE A 138 19.12 -6.88 -2.11
CA PHE A 138 19.91 -6.20 -3.14
C PHE A 138 20.61 -4.97 -2.55
N TYR A 139 21.90 -4.84 -2.82
CA TYR A 139 22.70 -3.75 -2.25
C TYR A 139 23.03 -2.72 -3.32
N ASP A 140 22.90 -1.46 -2.94
CA ASP A 140 23.37 -0.32 -3.72
C ASP A 140 24.84 -0.01 -3.39
N HIS A 141 25.53 0.70 -4.28
CA HIS A 141 26.88 1.18 -4.07
C HIS A 141 26.98 2.35 -3.08
N GLN A 142 25.84 2.99 -2.76
CA GLN A 142 25.80 4.12 -1.84
C GLN A 142 25.68 3.64 -0.39
N HIS A 143 26.63 4.04 0.45
CA HIS A 143 26.57 3.76 1.88
C HIS A 143 25.40 4.49 2.54
N PRO A 144 24.65 3.84 3.43
CA PRO A 144 23.65 4.49 4.25
C PRO A 144 24.23 5.63 5.09
N GLY A 145 23.62 6.80 4.99
CA GLY A 145 24.02 7.99 5.76
C GLY A 145 23.32 8.09 7.11
N GLY A 146 23.71 9.10 7.88
CA GLY A 146 22.99 9.48 9.09
C GLY A 146 21.65 10.17 8.79
N THR A 147 20.76 10.17 9.76
CA THR A 147 19.48 10.86 9.70
C THR A 147 18.99 11.23 11.10
N VAL A 148 17.93 12.03 11.19
CA VAL A 148 17.31 12.42 12.44
C VAL A 148 16.42 11.29 12.96
N ALA A 149 16.52 10.96 14.24
CA ALA A 149 15.60 10.03 14.87
C ALA A 149 14.17 10.60 14.87
N PRO A 150 13.13 9.72 14.83
CA PRO A 150 11.73 10.19 14.82
C PRO A 150 11.37 11.09 16.01
N GLY A 151 11.99 10.89 17.17
CA GLY A 151 11.69 11.64 18.39
C GLY A 151 10.41 11.16 19.08
N ASP A 152 9.89 10.02 18.68
CA ASP A 152 8.79 9.30 19.30
C ASP A 152 9.30 8.20 20.25
N ASN A 153 8.42 7.28 20.66
CA ASN A 153 8.79 6.16 21.54
C ASN A 153 9.32 4.92 20.81
N SER A 154 9.69 5.03 19.55
CA SER A 154 10.20 3.89 18.75
C SER A 154 11.46 3.28 19.35
N THR A 155 12.37 4.10 19.88
CA THR A 155 13.63 3.65 20.51
C THR A 155 13.39 2.81 21.78
N THR A 156 12.33 3.10 22.53
CA THR A 156 11.97 2.42 23.79
C THR A 156 10.88 1.37 23.61
N SER A 157 10.38 1.19 22.39
CA SER A 157 9.36 0.20 22.07
C SER A 157 9.85 -1.23 22.35
N HIS A 158 8.99 -2.07 22.90
CA HIS A 158 9.26 -3.52 23.06
C HIS A 158 9.52 -4.23 21.72
N LEU A 159 9.14 -3.63 20.60
CA LEU A 159 9.43 -4.11 19.25
C LEU A 159 10.87 -3.83 18.82
N ASN A 160 11.52 -2.86 19.44
CA ASN A 160 12.92 -2.53 19.18
C ASN A 160 13.87 -3.45 19.94
N LYS A 161 13.87 -4.71 19.60
CA LYS A 161 14.60 -5.79 20.30
C LYS A 161 16.12 -5.61 20.29
N TYR A 162 16.66 -4.85 19.35
CA TYR A 162 18.09 -4.69 19.12
C TYR A 162 18.61 -3.31 19.51
N GLY A 163 17.80 -2.49 20.15
CA GLY A 163 18.19 -1.16 20.60
C GLY A 163 18.56 -0.20 19.47
N PHE A 164 17.93 -0.34 18.30
CA PHE A 164 18.19 0.53 17.14
C PHE A 164 17.81 1.98 17.48
N THR A 165 18.67 2.93 17.15
CA THR A 165 18.50 4.34 17.52
C THR A 165 17.72 5.16 16.51
N PHE A 166 17.46 4.62 15.33
CA PHE A 166 16.81 5.29 14.21
C PHE A 166 17.54 6.55 13.71
N THR A 167 18.84 6.65 13.97
CA THR A 167 19.70 7.76 13.52
C THR A 167 20.50 7.44 12.26
N GLN A 168 20.27 6.29 11.67
CA GLN A 168 20.94 5.82 10.47
C GLN A 168 19.88 5.36 9.45
N LEU A 169 20.10 5.69 8.18
CA LEU A 169 19.33 5.19 7.06
C LEU A 169 19.63 3.71 6.79
N GLY A 170 18.72 3.02 6.15
CA GLY A 170 18.94 1.70 5.58
C GLY A 170 19.63 1.75 4.22
N VAL A 171 19.79 0.58 3.60
CA VAL A 171 20.27 0.44 2.21
C VAL A 171 19.31 1.16 1.28
N ARG A 172 19.87 1.90 0.30
CA ARG A 172 19.08 2.70 -0.64
C ARG A 172 18.16 1.84 -1.49
N VAL A 173 16.92 2.30 -1.64
CA VAL A 173 15.93 1.74 -2.56
C VAL A 173 15.58 2.74 -3.66
N PRO A 174 15.11 2.30 -4.83
CA PRO A 174 14.68 3.21 -5.88
C PRO A 174 13.43 4.00 -5.49
N ALA A 175 13.26 5.17 -6.11
CA ALA A 175 12.01 5.91 -6.10
C ALA A 175 11.75 6.53 -7.48
N ILE A 176 10.52 6.42 -7.96
CA ILE A 176 10.09 7.00 -9.24
C ILE A 176 8.94 7.95 -8.95
N ILE A 177 9.13 9.21 -9.30
CA ILE A 177 8.16 10.28 -9.04
C ILE A 177 7.55 10.72 -10.36
N VAL A 178 6.25 10.63 -10.49
CA VAL A 178 5.55 10.88 -11.74
C VAL A 178 4.43 11.91 -11.56
N SER A 179 4.51 12.98 -12.33
CA SER A 179 3.46 13.99 -12.46
C SER A 179 3.57 14.67 -13.82
N ALA A 180 2.48 15.21 -14.31
CA ALA A 180 2.50 16.08 -15.50
C ALA A 180 3.23 17.40 -15.22
N LEU A 181 3.38 17.78 -13.97
CA LEU A 181 4.01 19.05 -13.54
C LEU A 181 5.48 18.91 -13.13
N ILE A 182 6.08 17.72 -13.33
CA ILE A 182 7.51 17.50 -13.11
C ILE A 182 8.22 17.49 -14.46
N PRO A 183 9.40 18.17 -14.60
CA PRO A 183 10.20 18.12 -15.82
C PRO A 183 10.52 16.71 -16.28
N GLN A 184 10.57 16.49 -17.59
CA GLN A 184 10.94 15.19 -18.14
C GLN A 184 12.41 14.87 -17.84
N ASN A 185 12.71 13.61 -17.54
CA ASN A 185 14.06 13.10 -17.29
C ASN A 185 14.80 13.80 -16.14
N LEU A 186 14.04 14.35 -15.19
CA LEU A 186 14.64 14.93 -13.99
C LEU A 186 15.28 13.81 -13.15
N ILE A 187 16.55 13.97 -12.82
CA ILE A 187 17.27 13.16 -11.82
C ILE A 187 17.56 14.08 -10.65
N ASP A 188 17.02 13.71 -9.49
CA ASP A 188 17.24 14.48 -8.27
C ASP A 188 18.24 13.76 -7.36
N HIS A 189 19.28 14.48 -6.96
CA HIS A 189 20.37 13.96 -6.11
C HIS A 189 20.20 14.26 -4.62
N ARG A 190 19.09 14.86 -4.21
CA ARG A 190 18.77 15.05 -2.79
C ARG A 190 18.50 13.68 -2.13
N ILE A 191 18.84 13.58 -0.87
CA ILE A 191 18.56 12.38 -0.08
C ILE A 191 17.10 12.41 0.33
N TYR A 192 16.37 11.39 -0.08
CA TYR A 192 15.02 11.11 0.38
C TYR A 192 15.01 9.86 1.24
N ASP A 193 14.10 9.80 2.19
CA ASP A 193 13.78 8.58 2.92
C ASP A 193 12.27 8.34 2.92
N HIS A 194 11.81 7.27 3.55
CA HIS A 194 10.38 6.95 3.58
C HIS A 194 9.55 8.05 4.26
N SER A 195 10.16 8.83 5.17
CA SER A 195 9.51 9.97 5.81
C SER A 195 9.28 11.15 4.86
N SER A 196 9.95 11.16 3.71
CA SER A 196 9.68 12.16 2.66
C SER A 196 8.26 12.05 2.09
N VAL A 197 7.64 10.87 2.11
CA VAL A 197 6.26 10.68 1.66
C VAL A 197 5.27 11.35 2.63
N PRO A 198 5.22 11.03 3.94
CA PRO A 198 4.37 11.75 4.88
C PRO A 198 4.70 13.23 4.94
N GLY A 199 5.98 13.65 4.98
CA GLY A 199 6.34 15.07 4.98
C GLY A 199 5.86 15.82 3.73
N THR A 200 5.79 15.15 2.57
CA THR A 200 5.19 15.72 1.36
C THR A 200 3.68 15.87 1.50
N VAL A 201 2.99 14.86 2.03
CA VAL A 201 1.55 14.89 2.31
C VAL A 201 1.21 16.00 3.30
N GLU A 202 1.99 16.13 4.37
CA GLU A 202 1.85 17.17 5.37
C GLU A 202 1.96 18.56 4.77
N THR A 203 2.93 18.77 3.90
CA THR A 203 3.11 20.05 3.20
C THR A 203 1.95 20.34 2.24
N ILE A 204 1.57 19.38 1.39
CA ILE A 204 0.50 19.57 0.40
C ILE A 204 -0.84 19.88 1.09
N PHE A 205 -1.11 19.22 2.22
CA PHE A 205 -2.38 19.34 2.91
C PHE A 205 -2.33 20.23 4.18
N SER A 206 -1.23 20.97 4.39
CA SER A 206 -1.03 21.86 5.52
C SER A 206 -1.26 21.17 6.87
N LEU A 207 -0.69 19.97 7.03
CA LEU A 207 -0.76 19.18 8.26
C LEU A 207 0.47 19.44 9.12
N SER A 208 0.33 19.18 10.42
CA SER A 208 1.47 19.14 11.33
C SER A 208 2.26 17.86 11.09
N ALA A 209 3.59 17.95 11.22
CA ALA A 209 4.46 16.80 11.20
C ALA A 209 4.11 15.81 12.32
N ILE A 210 4.23 14.52 12.02
CA ILE A 210 3.96 13.42 12.96
C ILE A 210 5.18 13.19 13.85
N THR A 211 6.38 13.34 13.29
CA THR A 211 7.65 13.08 13.97
C THR A 211 8.69 14.14 13.59
N HIS A 212 9.84 14.14 14.30
CA HIS A 212 10.95 15.01 13.94
C HIS A 212 11.55 14.62 12.58
N ARG A 213 11.41 13.35 12.18
CA ARG A 213 12.00 12.84 10.94
C ARG A 213 11.26 13.35 9.72
N ASP A 214 9.94 13.23 9.67
CA ASP A 214 9.14 13.71 8.55
C ASP A 214 9.17 15.24 8.45
N ALA A 215 9.24 15.95 9.60
CA ALA A 215 9.44 17.39 9.65
C ALA A 215 10.71 17.88 8.96
N GLN A 216 11.77 17.04 8.93
CA GLN A 216 13.07 17.38 8.36
C GLN A 216 13.37 16.67 7.04
N ALA A 217 12.53 15.74 6.62
CA ALA A 217 12.70 15.01 5.37
C ALA A 217 12.59 15.92 4.15
N ASN A 218 13.39 15.64 3.11
CA ASN A 218 13.25 16.35 1.85
C ASN A 218 11.87 16.13 1.24
N ASN A 219 11.23 17.23 0.83
CA ASN A 219 9.89 17.23 0.31
C ASN A 219 9.87 16.93 -1.20
N ILE A 220 9.11 15.91 -1.58
CA ILE A 220 8.96 15.47 -2.97
C ILE A 220 8.18 16.50 -3.81
N ALA A 221 7.26 17.27 -3.19
CA ALA A 221 6.51 18.31 -3.90
C ALA A 221 7.41 19.39 -4.51
N ASN A 222 8.62 19.58 -4.00
CA ASN A 222 9.62 20.50 -4.58
C ASN A 222 10.06 20.10 -6.00
N LEU A 223 9.72 18.91 -6.48
CA LEU A 223 9.95 18.48 -7.86
C LEU A 223 8.88 19.01 -8.84
N ILE A 224 7.75 19.49 -8.34
CA ILE A 224 6.64 20.04 -9.12
C ILE A 224 6.99 21.48 -9.46
N THR A 225 7.66 21.68 -10.59
CA THR A 225 8.20 23.00 -10.97
C THR A 225 7.62 23.57 -12.26
N LEU A 226 6.84 22.78 -13.00
CA LEU A 226 6.20 23.26 -14.22
C LEU A 226 4.89 23.99 -13.90
N SER A 227 4.69 25.16 -14.53
CA SER A 227 3.47 25.96 -14.41
C SER A 227 2.29 25.39 -15.20
N SER A 228 2.52 24.47 -16.11
CA SER A 228 1.50 23.81 -16.91
C SER A 228 1.86 22.35 -17.17
N PRO A 229 0.84 21.46 -17.28
CA PRO A 229 1.06 20.04 -17.52
C PRO A 229 1.79 19.79 -18.84
N ARG A 230 2.86 19.01 -18.78
CA ARG A 230 3.57 18.54 -19.99
C ARG A 230 2.89 17.34 -20.63
N SER A 231 3.20 17.09 -21.89
CA SER A 231 2.81 15.85 -22.57
C SER A 231 3.49 14.64 -21.91
N THR A 232 2.74 13.59 -21.73
CA THR A 232 3.17 12.34 -21.11
C THR A 232 2.61 11.14 -21.87
N PRO A 233 3.29 9.99 -21.92
CA PRO A 233 2.81 8.80 -22.60
C PRO A 233 1.42 8.38 -22.10
N GLN A 234 0.53 7.99 -22.99
CA GLN A 234 -0.78 7.44 -22.65
C GLN A 234 -0.67 6.00 -22.13
N THR A 235 0.29 5.28 -22.66
CA THR A 235 0.57 3.88 -22.35
C THR A 235 2.06 3.68 -22.16
N LEU A 236 2.41 2.82 -21.22
CA LEU A 236 3.79 2.35 -21.05
C LEU A 236 4.04 1.08 -21.87
N PRO A 237 5.29 0.77 -22.23
CA PRO A 237 5.63 -0.52 -22.81
C PRO A 237 5.08 -1.66 -21.96
N ALA A 238 4.71 -2.77 -22.60
CA ALA A 238 4.32 -3.97 -21.89
C ALA A 238 5.56 -4.60 -21.25
N PRO A 239 5.53 -4.94 -19.96
CA PRO A 239 6.57 -5.76 -19.36
C PRO A 239 6.69 -7.11 -20.08
N SER A 240 7.88 -7.72 -20.05
CA SER A 240 8.09 -9.05 -20.63
C SER A 240 7.17 -10.06 -19.93
N THR A 241 6.55 -10.96 -20.71
CA THR A 241 5.69 -12.03 -20.17
C THR A 241 6.39 -13.38 -20.13
N ALA A 242 7.66 -13.46 -20.54
CA ALA A 242 8.41 -14.71 -20.61
C ALA A 242 8.51 -15.35 -19.22
N GLY A 243 7.78 -16.44 -19.00
CA GLY A 243 7.82 -17.25 -17.79
C GLY A 243 7.04 -16.70 -16.58
N ALA A 244 6.37 -15.55 -16.68
CA ALA A 244 5.65 -14.96 -15.57
C ALA A 244 4.14 -15.28 -15.63
N GLN A 245 3.62 -15.92 -14.61
CA GLN A 245 2.18 -16.05 -14.36
C GLN A 245 1.74 -14.91 -13.45
N CYS A 246 1.50 -13.73 -14.02
CA CYS A 246 1.09 -12.57 -13.24
C CYS A 246 -0.41 -12.60 -12.96
N PRO A 247 -0.84 -12.31 -11.70
CA PRO A 247 -2.25 -12.22 -11.35
C PRO A 247 -2.94 -10.97 -11.91
N PHE A 248 -2.19 -10.11 -12.58
CA PHE A 248 -2.68 -8.83 -13.06
C PHE A 248 -3.37 -8.93 -14.40
N PRO A 249 -4.40 -8.11 -14.62
CA PRO A 249 -5.27 -8.28 -15.75
C PRO A 249 -4.52 -8.02 -17.06
N ASN A 250 -4.03 -9.05 -17.65
CA ASN A 250 -4.20 -9.17 -19.07
C ASN A 250 -5.73 -9.33 -19.26
N PRO A 251 -6.45 -8.44 -19.97
CA PRO A 251 -7.86 -8.63 -20.24
C PRO A 251 -8.18 -9.99 -20.88
N ALA A 252 -7.22 -10.58 -21.62
CA ALA A 252 -7.30 -11.94 -22.12
C ALA A 252 -7.06 -13.01 -21.03
N ALA A 253 -6.25 -12.73 -20.00
CA ALA A 253 -6.02 -13.66 -18.89
C ALA A 253 -7.08 -13.56 -17.79
N ALA A 254 -7.78 -12.42 -17.67
CA ALA A 254 -8.93 -12.31 -16.78
C ALA A 254 -10.11 -13.20 -17.23
N ALA A 255 -10.19 -13.51 -18.53
CA ALA A 255 -11.13 -14.49 -19.07
C ALA A 255 -10.67 -15.95 -18.85
N LEU A 256 -9.39 -16.15 -18.57
CA LEU A 256 -8.75 -17.45 -18.27
C LEU A 256 -8.38 -17.61 -16.80
N ALA A 257 -8.64 -16.62 -15.96
CA ALA A 257 -8.55 -16.79 -14.52
C ALA A 257 -9.62 -17.82 -14.13
N ALA A 258 -9.23 -19.08 -14.23
CA ALA A 258 -9.85 -20.15 -13.49
C ALA A 258 -10.07 -19.63 -12.06
N PRO A 259 -11.20 -19.99 -11.42
CA PRO A 259 -11.39 -19.69 -10.01
C PRO A 259 -10.08 -20.05 -9.33
N GLU A 260 -9.54 -19.15 -8.52
CA GLU A 260 -8.24 -19.32 -7.86
C GLU A 260 -8.14 -20.75 -7.36
N ALA A 261 -7.62 -21.60 -8.24
CA ALA A 261 -7.55 -23.01 -8.02
C ALA A 261 -6.53 -23.20 -6.93
N ALA A 262 -7.01 -23.77 -5.90
CA ALA A 262 -6.25 -24.45 -4.90
C ALA A 262 -5.08 -23.60 -4.33
N VAL A 263 -5.25 -23.21 -3.11
CA VAL A 263 -4.14 -23.11 -2.15
C VAL A 263 -3.11 -24.16 -2.59
N GLY A 264 -2.05 -23.71 -3.29
CA GLY A 264 -1.00 -24.62 -3.76
C GLY A 264 -0.60 -25.51 -2.59
N LEU A 265 -0.37 -26.78 -2.85
CA LEU A 265 0.02 -27.74 -1.83
C LEU A 265 0.99 -27.07 -0.87
N VAL A 266 0.55 -26.86 0.37
CA VAL A 266 1.38 -26.25 1.40
C VAL A 266 2.58 -27.18 1.58
N SER A 267 3.76 -26.74 1.16
CA SER A 267 4.96 -27.59 1.14
C SER A 267 5.38 -28.10 2.51
N ARG A 268 4.97 -27.40 3.57
CA ARG A 268 5.28 -27.72 4.99
C ARG A 268 4.01 -27.64 5.86
N PRO A 269 2.99 -28.45 5.58
CA PRO A 269 1.64 -28.25 6.12
C PRO A 269 1.54 -28.40 7.64
N LEU A 270 2.37 -29.24 8.25
CA LEU A 270 2.33 -29.53 9.68
C LEU A 270 3.20 -28.59 10.52
N GLU A 271 4.01 -27.73 9.88
CA GLU A 271 4.86 -26.81 10.62
C GLU A 271 4.08 -25.62 11.20
N PRO A 272 4.55 -25.06 12.31
CA PRO A 272 3.95 -23.87 12.89
C PRO A 272 3.98 -22.69 11.92
N PRO A 273 2.94 -21.83 11.89
CA PRO A 273 2.86 -20.66 11.00
C PRO A 273 3.58 -19.44 11.61
N ASN A 274 4.81 -19.61 12.11
CA ASN A 274 5.54 -18.61 12.87
C ASN A 274 6.76 -18.01 12.15
N GLU A 275 6.92 -18.32 10.87
CA GLU A 275 8.04 -17.83 10.03
C GLU A 275 7.57 -16.87 8.95
N GLY A 276 8.50 -16.02 8.50
CA GLY A 276 8.26 -15.04 7.44
C GLY A 276 7.13 -14.08 7.79
N ASN A 277 6.33 -13.72 6.81
CA ASN A 277 5.20 -12.80 6.96
C ASN A 277 3.89 -13.49 7.41
N VAL A 278 3.88 -14.82 7.56
CA VAL A 278 2.65 -15.57 7.95
C VAL A 278 2.03 -15.05 9.25
N PRO A 279 2.79 -14.81 10.34
CA PRO A 279 2.22 -14.24 11.56
C PRO A 279 1.55 -12.88 11.34
N GLY A 280 2.14 -12.03 10.50
CA GLY A 280 1.56 -10.72 10.13
C GLY A 280 0.22 -10.87 9.42
N PHE A 281 0.15 -11.72 8.40
CA PHE A 281 -1.10 -12.01 7.69
C PHE A 281 -2.18 -12.63 8.56
N LEU A 282 -1.81 -13.52 9.49
CA LEU A 282 -2.76 -14.07 10.47
C LEU A 282 -3.32 -12.99 11.38
N ASN A 283 -2.50 -12.06 11.88
CA ASN A 283 -2.97 -10.94 12.68
C ASN A 283 -3.96 -10.06 11.91
N ILE A 284 -3.69 -9.81 10.63
CA ILE A 284 -4.59 -9.08 9.74
C ILE A 284 -5.91 -9.82 9.58
N ALA A 285 -5.85 -11.11 9.24
CA ALA A 285 -7.04 -11.92 9.05
C ALA A 285 -7.90 -11.99 10.32
N GLN A 286 -7.28 -12.17 11.49
CA GLN A 286 -7.98 -12.15 12.78
C GLN A 286 -8.68 -10.81 13.06
N ARG A 287 -8.08 -9.71 12.64
CA ARG A 287 -8.69 -8.39 12.76
C ARG A 287 -9.87 -8.24 11.82
N VAL A 288 -9.73 -8.62 10.56
CA VAL A 288 -10.82 -8.63 9.58
C VAL A 288 -11.96 -9.54 10.03
N ASP A 289 -11.65 -10.76 10.47
CA ASP A 289 -12.65 -11.71 10.98
C ASP A 289 -13.42 -11.14 12.16
N ARG A 290 -12.73 -10.42 13.05
CA ARG A 290 -13.38 -9.72 14.18
C ARG A 290 -14.29 -8.60 13.70
N GLU A 291 -13.89 -7.81 12.72
CA GLU A 291 -14.73 -6.75 12.15
C GLU A 291 -16.00 -7.29 11.47
N LEU A 292 -15.90 -8.49 10.88
CA LEU A 292 -17.00 -9.18 10.21
C LEU A 292 -17.88 -10.04 11.14
N THR A 293 -17.49 -10.16 12.41
CA THR A 293 -18.16 -11.03 13.41
C THR A 293 -18.89 -10.15 14.44
N PRO A 294 -20.13 -10.45 14.81
CA PRO A 294 -20.84 -9.73 15.85
C PRO A 294 -20.07 -9.70 17.17
N PRO A 295 -20.05 -8.57 17.90
CA PRO A 295 -19.26 -8.41 19.13
C PRO A 295 -19.47 -9.49 20.19
N GLN A 296 -20.67 -10.04 20.29
CA GLN A 296 -21.03 -11.10 21.22
C GLN A 296 -20.24 -12.40 21.00
N LEU A 297 -19.75 -12.63 19.79
CA LEU A 297 -19.00 -13.83 19.39
C LEU A 297 -17.48 -13.64 19.44
N HIS A 298 -16.97 -12.44 19.76
CA HIS A 298 -15.53 -12.16 19.74
C HIS A 298 -14.71 -13.02 20.70
N ALA A 299 -15.27 -13.35 21.88
CA ALA A 299 -14.59 -14.23 22.83
C ALA A 299 -14.43 -15.66 22.26
N ALA A 300 -15.50 -16.20 21.68
CA ALA A 300 -15.46 -17.51 21.03
C ALA A 300 -14.51 -17.53 19.83
N LEU A 301 -14.48 -16.46 19.03
CA LEU A 301 -13.56 -16.30 17.91
C LEU A 301 -12.10 -16.33 18.37
N THR A 302 -11.78 -15.63 19.46
CA THR A 302 -10.42 -15.61 20.03
C THR A 302 -9.99 -17.02 20.47
N VAL A 303 -10.89 -17.78 21.13
CA VAL A 303 -10.61 -19.17 21.50
C VAL A 303 -10.40 -20.05 20.27
N LYS A 304 -11.27 -19.92 19.25
CA LYS A 304 -11.13 -20.64 17.97
C LYS A 304 -9.74 -20.38 17.38
N HIS A 305 -9.31 -19.13 17.26
CA HIS A 305 -8.01 -18.78 16.69
C HIS A 305 -6.85 -19.42 17.46
N ARG A 306 -6.90 -19.34 18.79
CA ARG A 306 -5.85 -19.91 19.66
C ARG A 306 -5.69 -21.41 19.51
N LEU A 307 -6.79 -22.13 19.32
CA LEU A 307 -6.79 -23.59 19.25
C LEU A 307 -6.54 -24.13 17.84
N SER A 308 -6.94 -23.39 16.80
CA SER A 308 -6.93 -23.89 15.43
C SER A 308 -5.72 -23.45 14.59
N LEU A 309 -5.07 -22.32 14.90
CA LEU A 309 -3.98 -21.79 14.07
C LEU A 309 -2.62 -22.33 14.51
N THR A 310 -2.47 -23.64 14.54
CA THR A 310 -1.26 -24.32 15.04
C THR A 310 -0.34 -24.79 13.92
N THR A 311 -0.83 -24.88 12.68
CA THR A 311 -0.06 -25.34 11.53
C THR A 311 -0.21 -24.39 10.34
N ARG A 312 0.71 -24.47 9.37
CA ARG A 312 0.62 -23.71 8.12
C ARG A 312 -0.63 -24.07 7.31
N ALA A 313 -1.03 -25.32 7.29
CA ALA A 313 -2.26 -25.76 6.63
C ALA A 313 -3.50 -25.12 7.28
N ASN A 314 -3.55 -25.07 8.61
CA ASN A 314 -4.64 -24.40 9.32
C ASN A 314 -4.62 -22.88 9.08
N ALA A 315 -3.44 -22.28 9.03
CA ALA A 315 -3.28 -20.85 8.70
C ALA A 315 -3.80 -20.56 7.29
N ALA A 316 -3.44 -21.37 6.29
CA ALA A 316 -3.89 -21.22 4.91
C ALA A 316 -5.42 -21.32 4.81
N ALA A 317 -6.01 -22.34 5.42
CA ALA A 317 -7.46 -22.54 5.44
C ALA A 317 -8.19 -21.34 6.09
N TYR A 318 -7.65 -20.84 7.19
CA TYR A 318 -8.20 -19.69 7.89
C TYR A 318 -8.13 -18.40 7.09
N LEU A 319 -6.99 -18.12 6.45
CA LEU A 319 -6.85 -16.96 5.57
C LEU A 319 -7.86 -17.00 4.43
N GLU A 320 -8.11 -18.18 3.85
CA GLU A 320 -9.13 -18.34 2.81
C GLU A 320 -10.56 -18.16 3.35
N GLU A 321 -10.87 -18.70 4.53
CA GLU A 321 -12.18 -18.49 5.18
C GLU A 321 -12.45 -16.99 5.36
N VAL A 322 -11.49 -16.25 5.89
CA VAL A 322 -11.63 -14.80 6.12
C VAL A 322 -11.75 -14.04 4.81
N ARG A 323 -11.00 -14.43 3.79
CA ARG A 323 -11.09 -13.83 2.46
C ARG A 323 -12.49 -14.01 1.85
N GLN A 324 -13.08 -15.18 1.99
CA GLN A 324 -14.44 -15.46 1.50
C GLN A 324 -15.49 -14.65 2.27
N LYS A 325 -15.37 -14.53 3.59
CA LYS A 325 -16.24 -13.67 4.41
C LYS A 325 -16.15 -12.20 3.98
N ALA A 326 -14.94 -11.71 3.75
CA ALA A 326 -14.72 -10.33 3.32
C ALA A 326 -15.34 -10.07 1.94
N ARG A 327 -15.17 -10.98 0.98
CA ARG A 327 -15.80 -10.88 -0.36
C ARG A 327 -17.33 -10.88 -0.28
N ALA A 328 -17.89 -11.74 0.55
CA ALA A 328 -19.35 -11.78 0.74
C ALA A 328 -19.87 -10.49 1.37
N ALA A 329 -19.18 -9.94 2.35
CA ALA A 329 -19.54 -8.68 2.97
C ALA A 329 -19.39 -7.48 2.01
N GLU A 330 -18.34 -7.45 1.16
CA GLU A 330 -18.19 -6.45 0.11
C GLU A 330 -19.33 -6.51 -0.93
N ALA A 331 -19.74 -7.73 -1.31
CA ALA A 331 -20.81 -7.93 -2.27
C ALA A 331 -22.19 -7.52 -1.73
N ALA A 332 -22.37 -7.54 -0.42
CA ALA A 332 -23.61 -7.13 0.27
C ALA A 332 -23.68 -5.60 0.51
N GLN A 333 -22.62 -4.86 0.23
CA GLN A 333 -22.65 -3.39 0.33
C GLN A 333 -23.35 -2.79 -0.89
N PRO A 334 -24.27 -1.84 -0.72
CA PRO A 334 -25.04 -1.20 -1.79
C PRO A 334 -24.20 -0.38 -2.77
#